data_b89476925aaf133b77398baae6c7f2d6
#
_entry.id   b89476925aaf133b77398baae6c7f2d6
#
_cell.length_a   1.000
_cell.length_b   1.000
_cell.length_c   1.000
_cell.angle_alpha   90.00
_cell.angle_beta   90.00
_cell.angle_gamma   90.00
#
_symmetry.space_group_name_H-M   'P 1'
#
loop_
_entity.id
_entity.type
_entity.pdbx_description
1 polymer ?
#
loop_
_entity_poly.entity_id
_entity_poly.type
_entity_poly.pdbx_seq_one_letter_code
_entity_poly.pdbx_strand_id
1 'polypeptide(L)'
;EKTSMKTFGKSVTDKFPTTRTFDVQYEQLGATNFDSKLFGEPLEKGRIDNHNRLKFAFNMPFYVSNSKRFVLTSSLRYKYESYDLGQNNNNSDAPFSSGKEEFHYLATSLSATYKAKLFNKPIIYNATATIDGNHEDVQRIKGALSATLVLKKTANTTITAGALVVFDPSSIIPVTPIFTYNHKFDKSKWDFDFILPQRLLFRR
;
A
#
# COMPACT_ATOMS: atom_id res chain seq x y z
N GLU A 1 -1.58 11.72 27.35
CA GLU A 1 -1.09 10.49 26.63
C GLU A 1 -2.13 9.89 25.68
N LYS A 2 -3.39 9.74 26.10
CA LYS A 2 -4.49 9.24 25.24
C LYS A 2 -4.76 10.11 24.01
N THR A 3 -4.66 11.43 24.13
CA THR A 3 -4.88 12.38 23.03
C THR A 3 -3.77 12.29 21.98
N SER A 4 -2.51 12.12 22.40
CA SER A 4 -1.35 11.97 21.51
C SER A 4 -1.40 10.68 20.65
N MET A 5 -1.91 9.56 21.22
CA MET A 5 -2.06 8.31 20.46
C MET A 5 -3.19 8.37 19.43
N LYS A 6 -4.33 9.00 19.77
CA LYS A 6 -5.44 9.19 18.82
C LYS A 6 -5.01 10.08 17.64
N THR A 7 -4.25 11.14 17.91
CA THR A 7 -3.74 12.04 16.86
C THR A 7 -2.73 11.34 15.94
N PHE A 8 -1.87 10.47 16.51
CA PHE A 8 -0.93 9.67 15.70
C PHE A 8 -1.66 8.65 14.80
N GLY A 9 -2.63 7.91 15.37
CA GLY A 9 -3.44 6.96 14.60
C GLY A 9 -4.17 7.65 13.44
N LYS A 10 -4.80 8.80 13.70
CA LYS A 10 -5.47 9.60 12.66
C LYS A 10 -4.49 10.04 11.57
N SER A 11 -3.31 10.52 11.94
CA SER A 11 -2.29 10.94 10.98
C SER A 11 -1.82 9.79 10.08
N VAL A 12 -1.73 8.55 10.59
CA VAL A 12 -1.37 7.38 9.78
C VAL A 12 -2.50 7.02 8.81
N THR A 13 -3.75 6.98 9.27
CA THR A 13 -4.90 6.63 8.41
C THR A 13 -5.18 7.70 7.36
N ASP A 14 -4.88 8.97 7.63
CA ASP A 14 -5.00 10.04 6.64
C ASP A 14 -3.91 9.95 5.56
N LYS A 15 -2.71 9.48 5.93
CA LYS A 15 -1.59 9.31 5.00
C LYS A 15 -1.65 8.03 4.17
N PHE A 16 -2.25 6.99 4.71
CA PHE A 16 -2.37 5.67 4.12
C PHE A 16 -3.81 5.18 4.17
N PRO A 17 -4.65 5.54 3.19
CA PRO A 17 -6.08 5.18 3.16
C PRO A 17 -6.34 3.69 3.36
N THR A 18 -5.49 2.83 2.82
CA THR A 18 -5.60 1.36 2.95
C THR A 18 -5.41 0.84 4.39
N THR A 19 -4.99 1.67 5.34
CA THR A 19 -4.90 1.33 6.77
C THR A 19 -6.16 1.70 7.56
N ARG A 20 -7.14 2.35 6.92
CA ARG A 20 -8.44 2.64 7.53
C ARG A 20 -9.19 1.35 7.79
N THR A 21 -10.11 1.37 8.76
CA THR A 21 -10.99 0.22 9.01
C THR A 21 -11.77 -0.14 7.75
N PHE A 22 -12.22 0.85 7.01
CA PHE A 22 -12.96 0.69 5.77
C PHE A 22 -12.52 1.77 4.78
N ASP A 23 -12.21 1.37 3.55
CA ASP A 23 -11.86 2.28 2.45
C ASP A 23 -12.46 1.76 1.15
N VAL A 24 -13.12 2.63 0.41
CA VAL A 24 -13.64 2.36 -0.93
C VAL A 24 -13.17 3.48 -1.85
N GLN A 25 -12.58 3.11 -2.96
CA GLN A 25 -12.10 4.02 -3.97
C GLN A 25 -12.65 3.58 -5.33
N TYR A 26 -13.25 4.50 -6.05
CA TYR A 26 -13.65 4.31 -7.43
C TYR A 26 -12.89 5.32 -8.30
N GLU A 27 -12.26 4.83 -9.34
CA GLU A 27 -11.51 5.62 -10.30
C GLU A 27 -12.05 5.30 -11.69
N GLN A 28 -12.38 6.34 -12.45
CA GLN A 28 -12.71 6.25 -13.87
C GLN A 28 -11.67 7.04 -14.65
N LEU A 29 -10.99 6.35 -15.56
CA LEU A 29 -9.97 6.93 -16.42
C LEU A 29 -10.54 7.02 -17.82
N GLY A 30 -10.36 8.19 -18.44
CA GLY A 30 -10.84 8.42 -19.81
C GLY A 30 -10.01 7.69 -20.86
N ALA A 31 -10.43 7.85 -22.10
CA ALA A 31 -9.79 7.21 -23.22
C ALA A 31 -8.31 7.57 -23.34
N THR A 32 -7.47 6.58 -23.60
CA THR A 32 -6.03 6.75 -23.83
C THR A 32 -5.53 5.78 -24.91
N ASN A 33 -4.55 6.21 -25.68
CA ASN A 33 -3.85 5.33 -26.62
C ASN A 33 -2.66 4.71 -25.92
N PHE A 34 -2.32 3.48 -26.29
CA PHE A 34 -1.12 2.81 -25.81
C PHE A 34 -0.30 2.25 -26.99
N ASP A 35 1.00 2.15 -26.76
CA ASP A 35 1.97 1.57 -27.68
C ASP A 35 2.90 0.69 -26.82
N SER A 36 2.76 -0.62 -26.95
CA SER A 36 3.55 -1.59 -26.17
C SER A 36 4.71 -2.13 -27.00
N LYS A 37 5.83 -2.36 -26.34
CA LYS A 37 7.04 -2.93 -26.94
C LYS A 37 7.55 -4.09 -26.08
N LEU A 38 8.02 -5.12 -26.75
CA LEU A 38 8.68 -6.25 -26.11
C LEU A 38 10.14 -6.29 -26.60
N PHE A 39 11.10 -6.21 -25.68
CA PHE A 39 12.53 -6.16 -25.99
C PHE A 39 12.94 -5.08 -27.02
N GLY A 40 12.18 -3.97 -27.07
CA GLY A 40 12.42 -2.87 -28.02
C GLY A 40 11.65 -2.96 -29.33
N GLU A 41 11.11 -4.14 -29.67
CA GLU A 41 10.28 -4.35 -30.86
C GLU A 41 8.82 -3.97 -30.59
N PRO A 42 8.13 -3.32 -31.53
CA PRO A 42 6.70 -3.03 -31.42
C PRO A 42 5.90 -4.31 -31.23
N LEU A 43 5.13 -4.41 -30.15
CA LEU A 43 4.26 -5.54 -29.88
C LEU A 43 2.83 -5.25 -30.28
N GLU A 44 2.29 -4.15 -29.77
CA GLU A 44 0.88 -3.84 -29.90
C GLU A 44 0.62 -2.34 -29.80
N LYS A 45 -0.31 -1.84 -30.60
CA LYS A 45 -0.86 -0.48 -30.50
C LYS A 45 -2.37 -0.54 -30.42
N GLY A 46 -2.91 0.20 -29.49
CA GLY A 46 -4.35 0.20 -29.33
C GLY A 46 -4.86 1.42 -28.58
N ARG A 47 -6.14 1.39 -28.32
CA ARG A 47 -6.84 2.41 -27.56
C ARG A 47 -7.64 1.75 -26.45
N ILE A 48 -7.54 2.28 -25.26
CA ILE A 48 -8.44 1.99 -24.14
C ILE A 48 -9.50 3.08 -24.18
N ASP A 49 -10.75 2.73 -24.44
CA ASP A 49 -11.86 3.70 -24.51
C ASP A 49 -12.36 4.04 -23.12
N ASN A 50 -12.37 3.09 -22.21
CA ASN A 50 -12.75 3.29 -20.81
C ASN A 50 -11.98 2.34 -19.88
N HIS A 51 -11.55 2.86 -18.74
CA HIS A 51 -10.92 2.06 -17.68
C HIS A 51 -11.56 2.42 -16.35
N ASN A 52 -12.25 1.46 -15.75
CA ASN A 52 -12.85 1.60 -14.44
C ASN A 52 -12.08 0.77 -13.42
N ARG A 53 -11.88 1.32 -12.25
CA ARG A 53 -11.22 0.65 -11.13
C ARG A 53 -12.00 0.86 -9.85
N LEU A 54 -12.38 -0.23 -9.21
CA LEU A 54 -12.97 -0.25 -7.88
C LEU A 54 -11.97 -0.92 -6.92
N LYS A 55 -11.64 -0.24 -5.83
CA LYS A 55 -10.82 -0.77 -4.75
C LYS A 55 -11.62 -0.76 -3.46
N PHE A 56 -11.56 -1.86 -2.75
CA PHE A 56 -12.17 -2.05 -1.45
C PHE A 56 -11.11 -2.54 -0.47
N ALA A 57 -11.04 -1.96 0.72
CA ALA A 57 -10.19 -2.42 1.81
C ALA A 57 -10.97 -2.43 3.12
N PHE A 58 -10.83 -3.50 3.88
CA PHE A 58 -11.40 -3.66 5.21
C PHE A 58 -10.32 -4.18 6.15
N ASN A 59 -10.09 -3.48 7.28
CA ASN A 59 -9.10 -3.85 8.28
C ASN A 59 -9.78 -3.94 9.65
N MET A 60 -9.74 -5.10 10.28
CA MET A 60 -10.38 -5.36 11.56
C MET A 60 -9.34 -5.84 12.58
N PRO A 61 -9.01 -5.05 13.61
CA PRO A 61 -8.27 -5.53 14.74
C PRO A 61 -9.18 -6.44 15.59
N PHE A 62 -8.99 -7.75 15.50
CA PHE A 62 -9.84 -8.73 16.20
C PHE A 62 -9.29 -9.14 17.55
N TYR A 63 -8.00 -8.86 17.83
CA TYR A 63 -7.41 -9.08 19.15
C TYR A 63 -6.50 -7.92 19.54
N VAL A 64 -6.70 -7.41 20.75
CA VAL A 64 -5.85 -6.39 21.36
C VAL A 64 -5.54 -6.83 22.78
N SER A 65 -4.26 -7.02 23.11
CA SER A 65 -3.85 -7.41 24.47
C SER A 65 -4.23 -6.34 25.50
N ASN A 66 -4.43 -6.74 26.77
CA ASN A 66 -4.77 -5.82 27.86
C ASN A 66 -3.76 -4.67 27.99
N SER A 67 -2.46 -4.95 27.77
CA SER A 67 -1.39 -3.94 27.76
C SER A 67 -1.40 -3.05 26.51
N LYS A 68 -2.24 -3.32 25.50
CA LYS A 68 -2.27 -2.66 24.18
C LYS A 68 -0.94 -2.68 23.43
N ARG A 69 -0.02 -3.58 23.84
CA ARG A 69 1.27 -3.75 23.18
C ARG A 69 1.21 -4.69 22.00
N PHE A 70 0.31 -5.66 22.04
CA PHE A 70 0.13 -6.64 20.98
C PHE A 70 -1.26 -6.50 20.35
N VAL A 71 -1.30 -6.47 19.01
CA VAL A 71 -2.53 -6.33 18.23
C VAL A 71 -2.46 -7.32 17.07
N LEU A 72 -3.54 -8.10 16.89
CA LEU A 72 -3.76 -8.88 15.68
C LEU A 72 -4.83 -8.18 14.82
N THR A 73 -4.54 -8.04 13.55
CA THR A 73 -5.44 -7.40 12.57
C THR A 73 -5.64 -8.33 11.39
N SER A 74 -6.88 -8.59 11.03
CA SER A 74 -7.26 -9.21 9.76
C SER A 74 -7.57 -8.13 8.73
N SER A 75 -7.17 -8.35 7.49
CA SER A 75 -7.43 -7.41 6.40
C SER A 75 -7.98 -8.17 5.19
N LEU A 76 -8.97 -7.58 4.55
CA LEU A 76 -9.52 -8.01 3.28
C LEU A 76 -9.36 -6.89 2.26
N ARG A 77 -8.86 -7.22 1.08
CA ARG A 77 -8.70 -6.28 -0.04
C ARG A 77 -9.29 -6.91 -1.29
N TYR A 78 -10.05 -6.11 -1.99
CA TYR A 78 -10.58 -6.47 -3.29
C TYR A 78 -10.32 -5.34 -4.26
N LYS A 79 -9.89 -5.68 -5.47
CA LYS A 79 -9.72 -4.75 -6.58
C LYS A 79 -10.38 -5.35 -7.81
N TYR A 80 -11.23 -4.55 -8.43
CA TYR A 80 -11.82 -4.83 -9.73
C TYR A 80 -11.32 -3.79 -10.73
N GLU A 81 -10.90 -4.24 -11.89
CA GLU A 81 -10.52 -3.39 -13.00
C GLU A 81 -11.23 -3.89 -14.26
N SER A 82 -11.83 -2.99 -14.99
CA SER A 82 -12.40 -3.28 -16.31
C SER A 82 -11.85 -2.31 -17.36
N TYR A 83 -11.46 -2.88 -18.46
CA TYR A 83 -10.96 -2.15 -19.63
C TYR A 83 -11.90 -2.38 -20.79
N ASP A 84 -12.26 -1.30 -21.49
CA ASP A 84 -12.95 -1.36 -22.78
C ASP A 84 -11.92 -1.02 -23.85
N LEU A 85 -11.52 -2.05 -24.60
CA LEU A 85 -10.44 -1.98 -25.57
C LEU A 85 -11.06 -1.72 -26.96
N GLY A 86 -10.77 -0.55 -27.52
CA GLY A 86 -11.14 -0.21 -28.91
C GLY A 86 -10.39 -1.09 -29.92
N GLN A 87 -10.74 -0.92 -31.19
CA GLN A 87 -10.08 -1.68 -32.26
C GLN A 87 -8.56 -1.48 -32.24
N ASN A 88 -7.85 -2.59 -32.14
CA ASN A 88 -6.39 -2.63 -32.26
C ASN A 88 -6.02 -2.95 -33.71
N ASN A 89 -5.01 -2.31 -34.25
CA ASN A 89 -4.35 -2.76 -35.48
C ASN A 89 -3.46 -3.95 -35.13
N ASN A 90 -4.00 -5.16 -35.31
CA ASN A 90 -3.45 -6.36 -34.69
C ASN A 90 -2.48 -7.11 -35.58
N ASN A 91 -1.33 -7.38 -35.02
CA ASN A 91 -0.68 -8.66 -35.26
C ASN A 91 -1.50 -9.74 -34.52
N SER A 92 -1.70 -10.90 -35.14
CA SER A 92 -2.46 -12.05 -34.60
C SER A 92 -1.96 -12.57 -33.25
N ASP A 93 -0.80 -12.12 -32.79
CA ASP A 93 -0.11 -12.55 -31.56
C ASP A 93 -0.22 -11.47 -30.44
N ALA A 94 -1.04 -10.45 -30.62
CA ALA A 94 -1.23 -9.42 -29.60
C ALA A 94 -1.95 -9.98 -28.37
N PRO A 95 -1.44 -9.74 -27.15
CA PRO A 95 -2.00 -10.32 -25.92
C PRO A 95 -3.39 -9.80 -25.56
N PHE A 96 -3.80 -8.65 -26.12
CA PHE A 96 -5.12 -8.07 -25.88
C PHE A 96 -5.95 -8.04 -27.17
N SER A 97 -7.09 -8.69 -27.11
CA SER A 97 -8.11 -8.56 -28.17
C SER A 97 -8.94 -7.30 -27.97
N SER A 98 -9.62 -6.83 -29.04
CA SER A 98 -10.65 -5.80 -28.87
C SER A 98 -11.82 -6.34 -28.04
N GLY A 99 -12.36 -5.52 -27.14
CA GLY A 99 -13.48 -5.91 -26.31
C GLY A 99 -13.33 -5.49 -24.87
N LYS A 100 -14.14 -6.08 -24.01
CA LYS A 100 -14.14 -5.80 -22.58
C LYS A 100 -13.32 -6.85 -21.84
N GLU A 101 -12.29 -6.38 -21.11
CA GLU A 101 -11.46 -7.20 -20.24
C GLU A 101 -11.72 -6.85 -18.78
N GLU A 102 -11.86 -7.86 -17.94
CA GLU A 102 -12.15 -7.71 -16.52
C GLU A 102 -11.13 -8.46 -15.66
N PHE A 103 -10.63 -7.80 -14.63
CA PHE A 103 -9.64 -8.34 -13.71
C PHE A 103 -10.13 -8.22 -12.27
N HIS A 104 -10.07 -9.33 -11.56
CA HIS A 104 -10.41 -9.41 -10.15
C HIS A 104 -9.17 -9.77 -9.36
N TYR A 105 -8.93 -9.05 -8.28
CA TYR A 105 -7.87 -9.34 -7.34
C TYR A 105 -8.46 -9.38 -5.94
N LEU A 106 -8.22 -10.44 -5.22
CA LEU A 106 -8.62 -10.65 -3.84
C LEU A 106 -7.38 -10.94 -3.00
N ALA A 107 -7.24 -10.27 -1.85
CA ALA A 107 -6.20 -10.58 -0.89
C ALA A 107 -6.76 -10.57 0.52
N THR A 108 -6.35 -11.56 1.31
CA THR A 108 -6.58 -11.59 2.76
C THR A 108 -5.25 -11.61 3.49
N SER A 109 -5.16 -10.90 4.60
CA SER A 109 -3.93 -10.79 5.36
C SER A 109 -4.19 -10.91 6.86
N LEU A 110 -3.23 -11.51 7.56
CA LEU A 110 -3.16 -11.53 9.00
C LEU A 110 -1.89 -10.79 9.44
N SER A 111 -2.04 -9.76 10.25
CA SER A 111 -0.94 -8.95 10.75
C SER A 111 -0.86 -9.00 12.27
N ALA A 112 0.35 -9.22 12.79
CA ALA A 112 0.69 -9.11 14.20
C ALA A 112 1.57 -7.88 14.42
N THR A 113 1.13 -6.96 15.28
CA THR A 113 1.90 -5.77 15.65
C THR A 113 2.27 -5.84 17.12
N TYR A 114 3.56 -5.71 17.42
CA TYR A 114 4.07 -5.68 18.78
C TYR A 114 4.85 -4.39 19.06
N LYS A 115 4.46 -3.70 20.16
CA LYS A 115 5.07 -2.44 20.60
C LYS A 115 5.96 -2.72 21.81
N ALA A 116 7.24 -2.40 21.70
CA ALA A 116 8.25 -2.57 22.75
C ALA A 116 9.05 -1.28 22.96
N LYS A 117 10.07 -1.35 23.79
CA LYS A 117 11.10 -0.33 23.94
C LYS A 117 12.47 -0.94 23.69
N LEU A 118 13.28 -0.25 22.91
CA LEU A 118 14.67 -0.59 22.65
C LEU A 118 15.50 0.68 22.91
N PHE A 119 16.53 0.59 23.79
CA PHE A 119 17.33 1.75 24.22
C PHE A 119 16.47 2.92 24.73
N ASN A 120 15.45 2.60 25.55
CA ASN A 120 14.43 3.54 26.04
C ASN A 120 13.59 4.26 24.96
N LYS A 121 13.73 3.90 23.69
CA LYS A 121 12.95 4.43 22.58
C LYS A 121 11.86 3.45 22.15
N PRO A 122 10.68 3.92 21.73
CA PRO A 122 9.64 3.03 21.23
C PRO A 122 10.10 2.33 19.94
N ILE A 123 9.90 1.02 19.88
CA ILE A 123 10.07 0.20 18.69
C ILE A 123 8.78 -0.53 18.40
N ILE A 124 8.44 -0.63 17.10
CA ILE A 124 7.26 -1.32 16.60
C ILE A 124 7.74 -2.44 15.69
N TYR A 125 7.38 -3.66 16.03
CA TYR A 125 7.54 -4.84 15.17
C TYR A 125 6.21 -5.14 14.50
N ASN A 126 6.28 -5.53 13.25
CA ASN A 126 5.11 -6.02 12.52
C ASN A 126 5.49 -7.26 11.73
N ALA A 127 4.60 -8.26 11.77
CA ALA A 127 4.67 -9.47 10.95
C ALA A 127 3.34 -9.61 10.23
N THR A 128 3.38 -9.81 8.91
CA THR A 128 2.17 -9.96 8.08
C THR A 128 2.32 -11.18 7.19
N ALA A 129 1.28 -12.01 7.14
CA ALA A 129 1.11 -13.04 6.14
C ALA A 129 -0.07 -12.66 5.25
N THR A 130 0.07 -12.80 3.95
CA THR A 130 -0.95 -12.44 2.95
C THR A 130 -1.10 -13.60 1.97
N ILE A 131 -2.35 -13.93 1.67
CA ILE A 131 -2.72 -14.82 0.58
C ILE A 131 -3.45 -13.96 -0.44
N ASP A 132 -3.02 -13.98 -1.69
CA ASP A 132 -3.67 -13.25 -2.76
C ASP A 132 -3.90 -14.13 -4.00
N GLY A 133 -4.86 -13.72 -4.81
CA GLY A 133 -5.24 -14.40 -6.04
C GLY A 133 -6.25 -13.60 -6.84
N ASN A 134 -6.73 -14.24 -7.87
CA ASN A 134 -7.85 -13.76 -8.68
C ASN A 134 -9.14 -14.51 -8.32
N HIS A 135 -10.16 -14.45 -9.16
CA HIS A 135 -11.43 -15.17 -8.96
C HIS A 135 -11.33 -16.68 -9.31
N GLU A 136 -10.24 -17.11 -9.92
CA GLU A 136 -10.02 -18.51 -10.35
C GLU A 136 -9.13 -19.26 -9.37
N ASP A 137 -8.00 -18.65 -8.99
CA ASP A 137 -6.94 -19.32 -8.22
C ASP A 137 -6.27 -18.45 -7.16
N VAL A 138 -5.76 -19.13 -6.12
CA VAL A 138 -4.79 -18.54 -5.20
C VAL A 138 -3.45 -18.47 -5.93
N GLN A 139 -2.97 -17.25 -6.18
CA GLN A 139 -1.75 -17.05 -6.95
C GLN A 139 -0.51 -17.03 -6.08
N ARG A 140 -0.57 -16.43 -4.90
CA ARG A 140 0.61 -16.20 -4.05
C ARG A 140 0.33 -16.25 -2.56
N ILE A 141 1.33 -16.77 -1.84
CA ILE A 141 1.44 -16.59 -0.39
C ILE A 141 2.71 -15.79 -0.15
N LYS A 142 2.59 -14.67 0.53
CA LYS A 142 3.70 -13.76 0.82
C LYS A 142 3.69 -13.32 2.27
N GLY A 143 4.87 -13.00 2.75
CA GLY A 143 5.08 -12.53 4.11
C GLY A 143 5.83 -11.20 4.14
N ALA A 144 5.70 -10.48 5.25
CA ALA A 144 6.50 -9.30 5.50
C ALA A 144 6.81 -9.19 6.99
N LEU A 145 8.04 -8.84 7.31
CA LEU A 145 8.48 -8.50 8.66
C LEU A 145 9.03 -7.08 8.67
N SER A 146 8.65 -6.28 9.64
CA SER A 146 9.26 -4.96 9.80
C SER A 146 9.56 -4.64 11.25
N ALA A 147 10.61 -3.83 11.46
CA ALA A 147 10.94 -3.23 12.75
C ALA A 147 11.20 -1.74 12.54
N THR A 148 10.50 -0.89 13.29
CA THR A 148 10.62 0.57 13.17
C THR A 148 10.86 1.19 14.54
N LEU A 149 12.02 1.83 14.71
CA LEU A 149 12.45 2.51 15.93
C LEU A 149 12.12 4.00 15.84
N VAL A 150 11.48 4.56 16.85
CA VAL A 150 11.22 6.01 16.93
C VAL A 150 12.48 6.68 17.52
N LEU A 151 13.27 7.32 16.65
CA LEU A 151 14.52 7.99 17.02
C LEU A 151 14.28 9.30 17.76
N LYS A 152 13.30 10.09 17.29
CA LYS A 152 12.92 11.39 17.87
C LYS A 152 11.42 11.58 17.75
N LYS A 153 10.79 12.07 18.80
CA LYS A 153 9.39 12.50 18.79
C LYS A 153 9.24 13.73 19.67
N THR A 154 8.91 14.85 19.03
CA THR A 154 8.55 16.13 19.66
C THR A 154 7.14 16.53 19.23
N ALA A 155 6.64 17.69 19.67
CA ALA A 155 5.36 18.21 19.20
C ALA A 155 5.33 18.40 17.67
N ASN A 156 6.45 18.81 17.11
CA ASN A 156 6.54 19.21 15.70
C ASN A 156 7.36 18.26 14.83
N THR A 157 8.19 17.38 15.40
CA THR A 157 9.09 16.52 14.62
C THR A 157 8.97 15.07 15.06
N THR A 158 8.80 14.18 14.09
CA THR A 158 8.90 12.74 14.29
C THR A 158 9.93 12.16 13.32
N ILE A 159 10.90 11.42 13.86
CA ILE A 159 11.92 10.71 13.07
C ILE A 159 11.85 9.23 13.43
N THR A 160 11.76 8.38 12.43
CA THR A 160 11.83 6.92 12.63
C THR A 160 12.84 6.31 11.66
N ALA A 161 13.44 5.21 12.08
CA ALA A 161 14.28 4.38 11.22
C ALA A 161 13.96 2.90 11.45
N GLY A 162 14.10 2.10 10.41
CA GLY A 162 13.77 0.69 10.49
C GLY A 162 14.15 -0.08 9.23
N ALA A 163 13.64 -1.30 9.16
CA ALA A 163 13.76 -2.15 7.99
C ALA A 163 12.48 -2.95 7.77
N LEU A 164 12.23 -3.27 6.51
CA LEU A 164 11.19 -4.17 6.03
C LEU A 164 11.86 -5.33 5.29
N VAL A 165 11.50 -6.55 5.63
CA VAL A 165 11.88 -7.77 4.91
C VAL A 165 10.61 -8.33 4.27
N VAL A 166 10.65 -8.59 2.97
CA VAL A 166 9.53 -9.13 2.20
C VAL A 166 9.87 -10.54 1.76
N PHE A 167 8.99 -11.48 2.04
CA PHE A 167 9.04 -12.87 1.61
C PHE A 167 8.01 -13.04 0.49
N ASP A 168 8.40 -12.69 -0.71
CA ASP A 168 7.60 -12.81 -1.93
C ASP A 168 8.55 -13.26 -3.05
N PRO A 169 8.30 -14.42 -3.70
CA PRO A 169 9.15 -14.93 -4.78
C PRO A 169 9.32 -13.94 -5.95
N SER A 170 8.36 -13.04 -6.13
CA SER A 170 8.41 -11.99 -7.16
C SER A 170 9.10 -10.69 -6.72
N SER A 171 9.56 -10.61 -5.46
CA SER A 171 10.19 -9.40 -4.95
C SER A 171 11.64 -9.28 -5.40
N ILE A 172 11.94 -8.22 -6.16
CA ILE A 172 13.31 -7.89 -6.60
C ILE A 172 14.15 -7.38 -5.41
N ILE A 173 13.52 -6.73 -4.44
CA ILE A 173 14.19 -6.14 -3.28
C ILE A 173 13.60 -6.77 -2.01
N PRO A 174 14.21 -7.86 -1.50
CA PRO A 174 13.67 -8.54 -0.32
C PRO A 174 13.85 -7.75 0.98
N VAL A 175 14.83 -6.83 1.05
CA VAL A 175 15.10 -6.01 2.23
C VAL A 175 15.10 -4.53 1.85
N THR A 176 14.25 -3.76 2.53
CA THR A 176 14.11 -2.32 2.26
C THR A 176 14.33 -1.53 3.55
N PRO A 177 15.28 -0.58 3.57
CA PRO A 177 15.40 0.33 4.69
C PRO A 177 14.19 1.26 4.76
N ILE A 178 13.74 1.54 5.98
CA ILE A 178 12.67 2.50 6.24
C ILE A 178 13.27 3.69 6.97
N PHE A 179 13.03 4.86 6.47
CA PHE A 179 13.33 6.10 7.18
C PHE A 179 12.19 7.08 6.99
N THR A 180 11.72 7.68 8.10
CA THR A 180 10.70 8.72 8.00
C THR A 180 11.16 9.96 8.75
N TYR A 181 10.93 11.10 8.14
CA TYR A 181 11.08 12.41 8.75
C TYR A 181 9.80 13.21 8.51
N ASN A 182 9.12 13.56 9.58
CA ASN A 182 7.94 14.41 9.52
C ASN A 182 8.19 15.65 10.36
N HIS A 183 7.98 16.82 9.80
CA HIS A 183 8.14 18.10 10.49
C HIS A 183 6.99 19.05 10.20
N LYS A 184 6.38 19.57 11.25
CA LYS A 184 5.39 20.67 11.19
C LYS A 184 6.10 21.95 11.55
N PHE A 185 6.05 22.92 10.65
CA PHE A 185 6.70 24.21 10.91
C PHE A 185 5.89 25.01 11.93
N ASP A 186 6.60 25.56 12.92
CA ASP A 186 5.99 26.43 13.93
C ASP A 186 5.38 27.68 13.27
N LYS A 187 4.19 28.06 13.74
CA LYS A 187 3.44 29.24 13.24
C LYS A 187 3.08 29.19 11.75
N SER A 188 3.18 28.03 11.12
CA SER A 188 2.88 27.81 9.71
C SER A 188 1.90 26.67 9.54
N LYS A 189 1.14 26.70 8.44
CA LYS A 189 0.27 25.57 8.04
C LYS A 189 1.02 24.52 7.21
N TRP A 190 2.34 24.67 7.07
CA TRP A 190 3.14 23.78 6.25
C TRP A 190 3.61 22.55 7.02
N ASP A 191 3.52 21.40 6.35
CA ASP A 191 3.99 20.09 6.76
C ASP A 191 5.03 19.58 5.77
N PHE A 192 6.19 19.13 6.25
CA PHE A 192 7.15 18.36 5.48
C PHE A 192 7.09 16.87 5.88
N ASP A 193 6.93 15.98 4.93
CA ASP A 193 6.77 14.55 5.13
C ASP A 193 7.67 13.78 4.15
N PHE A 194 8.72 13.19 4.67
CA PHE A 194 9.68 12.38 3.92
C PHE A 194 9.60 10.93 4.38
N ILE A 195 9.34 10.00 3.48
CA ILE A 195 9.24 8.56 3.73
C ILE A 195 10.05 7.83 2.68
N LEU A 196 11.20 7.31 3.07
CA LEU A 196 12.05 6.52 2.21
C LEU A 196 11.58 5.04 2.22
N PRO A 197 11.47 4.38 1.03
CA PRO A 197 11.80 4.85 -0.31
C PRO A 197 10.62 5.50 -1.08
N GLN A 198 9.47 5.72 -0.45
CA GLN A 198 8.21 5.90 -1.17
C GLN A 198 7.86 7.31 -1.59
N ARG A 199 8.12 8.34 -0.76
CA ARG A 199 7.60 9.67 -1.07
C ARG A 199 8.27 10.82 -0.31
N LEU A 200 8.20 11.98 -0.94
CA LEU A 200 8.48 13.28 -0.35
C LEU A 200 7.28 14.18 -0.61
N LEU A 201 6.70 14.73 0.44
CA LEU A 201 5.55 15.63 0.37
C LEU A 201 5.82 16.91 1.15
N PHE A 202 5.44 18.02 0.54
CA PHE A 202 5.38 19.33 1.16
C PHE A 202 3.95 19.83 1.02
N ARG A 203 3.25 20.00 2.15
CA ARG A 203 1.81 20.30 2.18
C ARG A 203 1.55 21.56 2.99
N ARG A 204 0.49 22.26 2.60
CA ARG A 204 -0.08 23.40 3.35
C ARG A 204 -1.44 23.08 3.90
#